data_8c31af9d8903683038744e1e3b047990
#
_entry.id   8c31af9d8903683038744e1e3b047990
#
_cell.length_a   1.000
_cell.length_b   1.000
_cell.length_c   1.000
_cell.angle_alpha   90.00
_cell.angle_beta   90.00
_cell.angle_gamma   90.00
#
_symmetry.space_group_name_H-M   'P 1'
#
loop_
_entity.id
_entity.type
_entity.pdbx_description
1 polymer ?
#
loop_
_entity_poly.entity_id
_entity_poly.type
_entity_poly.pdbx_seq_one_letter_code
_entity_poly.pdbx_strand_id
1 'polypeptide(L)'
;MLKASYNVHNLIRRTFGQVPGGMFGADENARMGSIDPRQGVETCGLVEQMASDELMLCMTGDPLWAEHCEEVAFNSYPAAVMPDFKGLRYITCPNQTVSDSKNHHPGIDNRGPFLAMNPFSSRCCQHNHAQGWPYYAEHLILATPDNGVAAAMYAACKACLLYTSD
;
A
#
# COMPACT_ATOMS: atom_id res chain seq x y z
N MET A 1 -10.43 -6.80 -20.18
CA MET A 1 -9.40 -6.28 -19.27
C MET A 1 -9.85 -6.30 -17.82
N LEU A 2 -10.93 -5.64 -17.41
CA LEU A 2 -11.35 -5.57 -15.99
C LEU A 2 -11.44 -6.92 -15.28
N LYS A 3 -12.11 -7.92 -15.89
CA LYS A 3 -12.18 -9.26 -15.31
C LYS A 3 -10.80 -9.87 -15.05
N ALA A 4 -9.81 -9.55 -15.86
CA ALA A 4 -8.45 -10.03 -15.65
C ALA A 4 -7.81 -9.38 -14.42
N SER A 5 -8.04 -8.10 -14.18
CA SER A 5 -7.54 -7.39 -12.97
C SER A 5 -8.10 -7.99 -11.69
N TYR A 6 -9.41 -8.22 -11.61
CA TYR A 6 -10.02 -8.92 -10.46
C TYR A 6 -9.46 -10.33 -10.27
N ASN A 7 -9.30 -11.08 -11.36
CA ASN A 7 -8.75 -12.43 -11.29
C ASN A 7 -7.30 -12.43 -10.80
N VAL A 8 -6.49 -11.48 -11.28
CA VAL A 8 -5.08 -11.36 -10.87
C VAL A 8 -4.99 -10.95 -9.41
N HIS A 9 -5.75 -9.96 -8.98
CA HIS A 9 -5.82 -9.56 -7.57
C HIS A 9 -6.14 -10.74 -6.67
N ASN A 10 -7.21 -11.47 -6.98
CA ASN A 10 -7.62 -12.64 -6.21
C ASN A 10 -6.58 -13.77 -6.27
N LEU A 11 -5.92 -13.97 -7.41
CA LEU A 11 -4.89 -14.99 -7.58
C LEU A 11 -3.66 -14.68 -6.72
N ILE A 12 -3.19 -13.43 -6.74
CA ILE A 12 -2.04 -12.99 -5.94
C ILE A 12 -2.31 -13.22 -4.46
N ARG A 13 -3.46 -12.77 -3.96
CA ARG A 13 -3.81 -12.93 -2.55
C ARG A 13 -3.89 -14.40 -2.13
N ARG A 14 -4.45 -15.27 -2.97
CA ARG A 14 -4.53 -16.72 -2.67
C ARG A 14 -3.20 -17.44 -2.78
N THR A 15 -2.33 -17.00 -3.67
CA THR A 15 -1.07 -17.70 -3.98
C THR A 15 0.05 -17.31 -3.02
N PHE A 16 0.13 -16.04 -2.66
CA PHE A 16 1.24 -15.49 -1.87
C PHE A 16 0.87 -15.23 -0.41
N GLY A 17 -0.30 -15.70 0.00
CA GLY A 17 -0.78 -15.51 1.36
C GLY A 17 -1.32 -14.11 1.60
N GLN A 18 -1.81 -13.94 2.80
CA GLN A 18 -2.39 -12.69 3.25
C GLN A 18 -1.78 -12.30 4.57
N VAL A 19 -1.32 -11.08 4.64
CA VAL A 19 -0.86 -10.49 5.89
C VAL A 19 -1.88 -9.47 6.38
N PRO A 20 -2.03 -9.26 7.69
CA PRO A 20 -2.88 -8.20 8.22
C PRO A 20 -2.51 -6.83 7.64
N GLY A 21 -3.50 -5.95 7.51
CA GLY A 21 -3.30 -4.61 6.99
C GLY A 21 -3.43 -4.47 5.48
N GLY A 22 -4.16 -5.41 4.83
CA GLY A 22 -4.55 -5.32 3.43
C GLY A 22 -3.54 -5.83 2.43
N MET A 23 -2.37 -6.26 2.87
CA MET A 23 -1.30 -6.70 1.97
C MET A 23 -1.22 -8.21 1.83
N PHE A 24 -0.45 -8.66 0.86
CA PHE A 24 0.05 -10.01 0.71
C PHE A 24 1.55 -10.04 1.01
N GLY A 25 2.07 -11.22 1.37
CA GLY A 25 3.48 -11.37 1.66
C GLY A 25 4.34 -11.22 0.42
N ALA A 26 4.99 -10.08 0.31
CA ALA A 26 5.93 -9.76 -0.76
C ALA A 26 7.01 -8.81 -0.22
N ASP A 27 8.12 -9.40 0.18
CA ASP A 27 9.39 -8.67 0.30
C ASP A 27 10.00 -8.50 -1.10
N GLU A 28 11.23 -8.65 -1.34
CA GLU A 28 11.78 -8.68 -2.71
C GLU A 28 11.36 -9.92 -3.52
N ASN A 29 10.78 -10.92 -2.87
CA ASN A 29 10.42 -12.18 -3.49
C ASN A 29 9.07 -12.67 -3.02
N ALA A 30 8.14 -12.81 -3.93
CA ALA A 30 6.87 -13.47 -3.65
C ALA A 30 7.10 -14.97 -3.43
N ARG A 31 6.55 -15.51 -2.33
CA ARG A 31 6.72 -16.91 -1.94
C ARG A 31 5.39 -17.63 -2.02
N MET A 32 5.29 -18.53 -2.98
CA MET A 32 4.06 -19.30 -3.22
C MET A 32 3.67 -20.14 -2.01
N GLY A 33 2.38 -20.15 -1.73
CA GLY A 33 1.79 -20.98 -0.69
C GLY A 33 2.10 -20.56 0.75
N SER A 34 2.75 -19.43 0.95
CA SER A 34 3.03 -18.93 2.27
C SER A 34 1.91 -18.04 2.79
N ILE A 35 1.36 -18.43 3.92
CA ILE A 35 0.46 -17.62 4.75
C ILE A 35 1.10 -17.29 6.09
N ASP A 36 2.41 -17.37 6.16
CA ASP A 36 3.17 -17.16 7.40
C ASP A 36 3.11 -15.67 7.79
N PRO A 37 2.61 -15.34 8.99
CA PRO A 37 2.53 -13.95 9.45
C PRO A 37 3.91 -13.30 9.67
N ARG A 38 4.99 -14.07 9.57
CA ARG A 38 6.36 -13.55 9.56
C ARG A 38 6.80 -13.06 8.17
N GLN A 39 5.99 -13.30 7.15
CA GLN A 39 6.32 -12.87 5.79
C GLN A 39 6.35 -11.35 5.71
N GLY A 40 7.41 -10.83 5.12
CA GLY A 40 7.62 -9.40 5.00
C GLY A 40 6.83 -8.78 3.86
N VAL A 41 6.62 -7.48 3.98
CA VAL A 41 6.05 -6.63 2.93
C VAL A 41 6.98 -5.47 2.70
N GLU A 42 7.38 -5.28 1.45
CA GLU A 42 8.21 -4.14 1.06
C GLU A 42 7.37 -2.85 1.02
N THR A 43 7.96 -1.76 1.47
CA THR A 43 7.31 -0.44 1.47
C THR A 43 6.87 0.02 0.08
N CYS A 44 7.65 -0.27 -0.97
CA CYS A 44 7.23 0.03 -2.33
C CYS A 44 5.92 -0.66 -2.68
N GLY A 45 5.78 -1.93 -2.31
CA GLY A 45 4.57 -2.71 -2.57
C GLY A 45 3.33 -2.12 -1.91
N LEU A 46 3.46 -1.49 -0.74
CA LEU A 46 2.35 -0.82 -0.06
C LEU A 46 1.80 0.33 -0.90
N VAL A 47 2.69 1.19 -1.40
CA VAL A 47 2.30 2.37 -2.18
C VAL A 47 1.78 2.00 -3.55
N GLU A 48 2.43 1.07 -4.23
CA GLU A 48 1.98 0.58 -5.55
C GLU A 48 0.63 -0.15 -5.46
N GLN A 49 0.35 -0.80 -4.32
CA GLN A 49 -0.97 -1.39 -4.10
C GLN A 49 -2.03 -0.31 -3.95
N MET A 50 -1.77 0.72 -3.14
CA MET A 50 -2.69 1.86 -3.00
C MET A 50 -2.97 2.50 -4.35
N ALA A 51 -1.94 2.82 -5.12
CA ALA A 51 -2.09 3.41 -6.46
C ALA A 51 -2.89 2.50 -7.42
N SER A 52 -2.68 1.18 -7.34
CA SER A 52 -3.43 0.21 -8.14
C SER A 52 -4.91 0.18 -7.77
N ASP A 53 -5.22 0.22 -6.48
CA ASP A 53 -6.60 0.24 -5.98
C ASP A 53 -7.32 1.54 -6.40
N GLU A 54 -6.66 2.67 -6.29
CA GLU A 54 -7.19 3.97 -6.70
C GLU A 54 -7.48 4.02 -8.21
N LEU A 55 -6.59 3.49 -9.04
CA LEU A 55 -6.82 3.37 -10.48
C LEU A 55 -8.01 2.43 -10.78
N MET A 56 -8.09 1.32 -10.08
CA MET A 56 -9.21 0.38 -10.26
C MET A 56 -10.52 1.00 -9.79
N LEU A 57 -10.51 1.77 -8.70
CA LEU A 57 -11.68 2.53 -8.25
C LEU A 57 -12.15 3.50 -9.33
N CYS A 58 -11.25 4.31 -9.90
CA CYS A 58 -11.57 5.25 -10.97
C CYS A 58 -12.12 4.56 -12.23
N MET A 59 -11.59 3.39 -12.56
CA MET A 59 -12.03 2.65 -13.75
C MET A 59 -13.34 1.90 -13.58
N THR A 60 -13.67 1.49 -12.37
CA THR A 60 -14.80 0.57 -12.13
C THR A 60 -15.92 1.18 -11.29
N GLY A 61 -15.63 2.14 -10.44
CA GLY A 61 -16.55 2.62 -9.41
C GLY A 61 -16.87 1.59 -8.33
N ASP A 62 -16.12 0.48 -8.27
CA ASP A 62 -16.37 -0.60 -7.32
C ASP A 62 -15.77 -0.23 -5.96
N PRO A 63 -16.58 -0.11 -4.90
CA PRO A 63 -16.11 0.25 -3.57
C PRO A 63 -15.12 -0.74 -2.96
N LEU A 64 -15.06 -1.96 -3.46
CA LEU A 64 -14.03 -2.94 -3.05
C LEU A 64 -12.62 -2.36 -3.07
N TRP A 65 -12.33 -1.57 -4.09
CA TRP A 65 -11.01 -0.98 -4.27
C TRP A 65 -10.74 0.16 -3.29
N ALA A 66 -11.76 0.96 -2.99
CA ALA A 66 -11.66 2.00 -1.97
C ALA A 66 -11.43 1.38 -0.58
N GLU A 67 -12.22 0.37 -0.21
CA GLU A 67 -12.08 -0.34 1.07
C GLU A 67 -10.69 -0.97 1.21
N HIS A 68 -10.19 -1.60 0.16
CA HIS A 68 -8.86 -2.21 0.17
C HIS A 68 -7.74 -1.16 0.26
N CYS A 69 -7.85 -0.06 -0.48
CA CYS A 69 -6.92 1.05 -0.38
C CYS A 69 -6.87 1.62 1.04
N GLU A 70 -8.01 1.84 1.68
CA GLU A 70 -8.10 2.31 3.07
C GLU A 70 -7.48 1.32 4.05
N GLU A 71 -7.70 0.02 3.86
CA GLU A 71 -7.09 -1.00 4.70
C GLU A 71 -5.56 -0.91 4.65
N VAL A 72 -4.97 -0.74 3.48
CA VAL A 72 -3.53 -0.56 3.32
C VAL A 72 -3.07 0.78 3.90
N ALA A 73 -3.76 1.87 3.55
CA ALA A 73 -3.39 3.23 3.91
C ALA A 73 -3.37 3.48 5.42
N PHE A 74 -4.30 2.86 6.16
CA PHE A 74 -4.43 3.08 7.61
C PHE A 74 -3.82 1.98 8.48
N ASN A 75 -3.30 0.92 7.89
CA ASN A 75 -2.66 -0.17 8.64
C ASN A 75 -1.21 -0.41 8.19
N SER A 76 -1.02 -0.99 7.03
CA SER A 76 0.32 -1.39 6.57
C SER A 76 1.21 -0.21 6.21
N TYR A 77 0.68 0.80 5.56
CA TYR A 77 1.44 1.94 5.08
C TYR A 77 2.04 2.80 6.21
N PRO A 78 1.32 3.17 7.28
CA PRO A 78 1.90 3.88 8.41
C PRO A 78 2.95 3.06 9.16
N ALA A 79 2.84 1.74 9.14
CA ALA A 79 3.80 0.86 9.77
C ALA A 79 5.19 0.89 9.10
N ALA A 80 5.29 1.38 7.88
CA ALA A 80 6.57 1.54 7.20
C ALA A 80 7.45 2.63 7.83
N VAL A 81 6.89 3.56 8.58
CA VAL A 81 7.62 4.68 9.19
C VAL A 81 7.73 4.49 10.70
N MET A 82 8.86 4.90 11.26
CA MET A 82 9.01 4.95 12.71
C MET A 82 8.12 6.05 13.31
N PRO A 83 7.66 5.89 14.56
CA PRO A 83 6.79 6.88 15.21
C PRO A 83 7.37 8.30 15.29
N ASP A 84 8.70 8.43 15.29
CA ASP A 84 9.40 9.72 15.30
C ASP A 84 9.71 10.27 13.91
N PHE A 85 9.26 9.57 12.85
CA PHE A 85 9.49 9.89 11.44
C PHE A 85 10.95 10.00 11.00
N LYS A 86 11.88 9.43 11.78
CA LYS A 86 13.33 9.47 11.46
C LYS A 86 13.84 8.26 10.73
N GLY A 87 13.02 7.25 10.57
CA GLY A 87 13.39 6.03 9.87
C GLY A 87 12.24 5.48 9.06
N LEU A 88 12.60 4.92 7.92
CA LEU A 88 11.71 4.18 7.05
C LEU A 88 12.13 2.72 7.05
N ARG A 89 11.19 1.83 7.25
CA ARG A 89 11.41 0.39 7.12
C ARG A 89 11.36 0.00 5.66
N TYR A 90 12.39 -0.68 5.23
CA TYR A 90 12.39 -1.30 3.91
C TYR A 90 11.34 -2.41 3.82
N ILE A 91 11.37 -3.31 4.80
CA ILE A 91 10.45 -4.44 4.93
C ILE A 91 9.82 -4.41 6.32
N THR A 92 8.52 -4.60 6.37
CA THR A 92 7.76 -4.79 7.61
C THR A 92 7.12 -6.17 7.63
N CYS A 93 6.92 -6.73 8.82
CA CYS A 93 6.08 -7.90 8.98
C CYS A 93 5.20 -7.77 10.23
N PRO A 94 4.01 -8.41 10.23
CA PRO A 94 3.00 -8.19 11.28
C PRO A 94 3.48 -8.47 12.69
N ASN A 95 4.36 -9.44 12.85
CA ASN A 95 4.90 -9.86 14.16
C ASN A 95 6.34 -9.42 14.38
N GLN A 96 6.74 -8.34 13.77
CA GLN A 96 8.09 -7.80 13.92
C GLN A 96 8.27 -7.22 15.32
N THR A 97 9.15 -7.81 16.11
CA THR A 97 9.42 -7.41 17.50
C THR A 97 10.49 -6.32 17.61
N VAL A 98 11.39 -6.25 16.63
CA VAL A 98 12.51 -5.30 16.60
C VAL A 98 12.62 -4.71 15.20
N SER A 99 12.89 -3.43 15.14
CA SER A 99 13.11 -2.70 13.88
C SER A 99 14.38 -1.86 14.03
N ASP A 100 15.47 -2.36 13.49
CA ASP A 100 16.77 -1.68 13.48
C ASP A 100 17.49 -1.94 12.14
N SER A 101 18.75 -1.54 12.03
CA SER A 101 19.55 -1.72 10.82
C SER A 101 20.13 -3.13 10.65
N LYS A 102 19.86 -4.05 11.57
CA LYS A 102 20.36 -5.43 11.49
C LYS A 102 19.38 -6.29 10.68
N ASN A 103 19.90 -7.40 10.18
CA ASN A 103 19.06 -8.40 9.54
C ASN A 103 18.39 -9.26 10.63
N HIS A 104 17.09 -9.14 10.73
CA HIS A 104 16.24 -9.92 11.65
C HIS A 104 15.31 -10.87 10.89
N HIS A 105 15.77 -11.44 9.79
CA HIS A 105 14.89 -12.27 8.98
C HIS A 105 14.26 -13.39 9.83
N PRO A 106 12.95 -13.59 9.73
CA PRO A 106 12.21 -14.49 10.61
C PRO A 106 12.23 -15.96 10.12
N GLY A 107 13.32 -16.41 9.58
CA GLY A 107 13.43 -17.73 8.95
C GLY A 107 13.00 -17.77 7.49
N ILE A 108 12.57 -16.64 6.94
CA ILE A 108 12.34 -16.40 5.51
C ILE A 108 13.50 -15.54 5.05
N ASP A 109 14.21 -15.94 4.01
CA ASP A 109 15.38 -15.19 3.52
C ASP A 109 14.95 -13.90 2.81
N ASN A 110 14.98 -12.81 3.54
CA ASN A 110 14.68 -11.48 3.05
C ASN A 110 15.92 -10.68 2.61
N ARG A 111 17.12 -11.19 2.84
CA ARG A 111 18.41 -10.67 2.39
C ARG A 111 18.67 -9.19 2.62
N GLY A 112 18.16 -8.61 3.70
CA GLY A 112 18.41 -7.19 3.93
C GLY A 112 18.00 -6.70 5.31
N PRO A 113 18.36 -5.45 5.65
CA PRO A 113 17.92 -4.82 6.88
C PRO A 113 16.45 -4.45 6.81
N PHE A 114 15.70 -4.67 7.89
CA PHE A 114 14.28 -4.29 7.98
C PHE A 114 14.05 -2.78 8.12
N LEU A 115 15.09 -2.01 8.39
CA LEU A 115 15.00 -0.58 8.58
C LEU A 115 15.98 0.16 7.69
N ALA A 116 15.46 1.04 6.87
CA ALA A 116 16.24 2.03 6.13
C ALA A 116 16.23 3.34 6.91
N MET A 117 17.30 3.62 7.62
CA MET A 117 17.45 4.82 8.46
C MET A 117 17.91 6.05 7.71
N ASN A 118 18.46 5.86 6.54
CA ASN A 118 19.18 6.90 5.82
C ASN A 118 18.53 7.16 4.47
N PRO A 119 18.26 8.43 4.10
CA PRO A 119 17.74 8.79 2.79
C PRO A 119 18.59 8.27 1.61
N PHE A 120 19.80 7.81 1.86
CA PHE A 120 20.67 7.24 0.83
C PHE A 120 20.69 5.71 0.78
N SER A 121 20.10 5.03 1.76
CA SER A 121 20.22 3.58 1.88
C SER A 121 19.14 2.78 1.17
N SER A 122 17.95 3.33 1.01
CA SER A 122 16.81 2.65 0.37
C SER A 122 16.07 3.62 -0.55
N ARG A 123 16.61 3.83 -1.70
CA ARG A 123 16.17 4.91 -2.61
C ARG A 123 14.75 4.72 -3.11
N CYS A 124 14.40 3.51 -3.58
CA CYS A 124 13.07 3.23 -4.11
C CYS A 124 11.98 3.43 -3.03
N CYS A 125 12.13 2.84 -1.86
CA CYS A 125 11.14 2.92 -0.79
C CYS A 125 10.88 4.35 -0.30
N GLN A 126 11.92 5.17 -0.23
CA GLN A 126 11.78 6.56 0.20
C GLN A 126 10.99 7.39 -0.81
N HIS A 127 11.30 7.25 -2.09
CA HIS A 127 10.56 7.93 -3.14
C HIS A 127 9.11 7.45 -3.19
N ASN A 128 8.89 6.16 -3.19
CA ASN A 128 7.55 5.58 -3.27
C ASN A 128 6.73 5.94 -2.03
N HIS A 129 7.29 5.83 -0.83
CA HIS A 129 6.57 6.20 0.40
C HIS A 129 6.08 7.65 0.37
N ALA A 130 6.86 8.58 -0.17
CA ALA A 130 6.47 9.98 -0.26
C ALA A 130 5.24 10.21 -1.18
N GLN A 131 4.90 9.26 -2.03
CA GLN A 131 3.78 9.35 -2.96
C GLN A 131 2.45 8.82 -2.41
N GLY A 132 2.49 7.99 -1.36
CA GLY A 132 1.30 7.28 -0.88
C GLY A 132 0.18 8.21 -0.40
N TRP A 133 0.47 9.15 0.51
CA TRP A 133 -0.55 10.10 0.96
C TRP A 133 -1.00 11.09 -0.12
N PRO A 134 -0.15 11.62 -1.00
CA PRO A 134 -0.60 12.38 -2.16
C PRO A 134 -1.58 11.61 -3.05
N TYR A 135 -1.27 10.37 -3.43
CA TYR A 135 -2.17 9.54 -4.23
C TYR A 135 -3.51 9.31 -3.54
N TYR A 136 -3.48 8.95 -2.25
CA TYR A 136 -4.69 8.77 -1.46
C TYR A 136 -5.53 10.05 -1.42
N ALA A 137 -4.91 11.20 -1.23
CA ALA A 137 -5.59 12.48 -1.15
C ALA A 137 -6.26 12.90 -2.46
N GLU A 138 -5.67 12.57 -3.61
CA GLU A 138 -6.22 12.87 -4.93
C GLU A 138 -7.52 12.09 -5.21
N HIS A 139 -7.74 10.97 -4.54
CA HIS A 139 -8.86 10.08 -4.78
C HIS A 139 -9.95 10.10 -3.70
N LEU A 140 -9.86 11.01 -2.72
CA LEU A 140 -10.88 11.15 -1.66
C LEU A 140 -12.26 11.52 -2.22
N ILE A 141 -12.27 12.41 -3.19
CA ILE A 141 -13.49 12.93 -3.83
C ILE A 141 -13.34 12.75 -5.34
N LEU A 142 -14.26 12.03 -5.94
CA LEU A 142 -14.26 11.75 -7.36
C LEU A 142 -15.50 12.33 -8.03
N ALA A 143 -15.34 12.81 -9.26
CA ALA A 143 -16.46 13.16 -10.12
C ALA A 143 -17.10 11.88 -10.68
N THR A 144 -18.41 11.87 -10.80
CA THR A 144 -19.15 10.76 -11.40
C THR A 144 -19.62 11.09 -12.82
N PRO A 145 -19.86 10.08 -13.68
CA PRO A 145 -20.26 10.31 -15.08
C PRO A 145 -21.58 11.06 -15.26
N ASP A 146 -22.42 11.09 -14.24
CA ASP A 146 -23.72 11.80 -14.22
C ASP A 146 -23.60 13.25 -13.70
N ASN A 147 -22.40 13.81 -13.69
CA ASN A 147 -22.07 15.13 -13.15
C ASN A 147 -22.29 15.25 -11.63
N GLY A 148 -22.26 14.14 -10.95
CA GLY A 148 -22.30 14.06 -9.49
C GLY A 148 -20.90 14.01 -8.87
N VAL A 149 -20.87 13.81 -7.57
CA VAL A 149 -19.65 13.71 -6.75
C VAL A 149 -19.77 12.52 -5.81
N ALA A 150 -18.74 11.72 -5.75
CA ALA A 150 -18.60 10.61 -4.80
C ALA A 150 -17.54 10.92 -3.76
N ALA A 151 -17.86 10.77 -2.48
CA ALA A 151 -16.87 10.62 -1.43
C ALA A 151 -16.37 9.16 -1.50
N ALA A 152 -15.23 8.98 -2.12
CA ALA A 152 -14.74 7.67 -2.49
C ALA A 152 -13.98 6.98 -1.36
N MET A 153 -13.19 7.74 -0.61
CA MET A 153 -12.43 7.27 0.55
C MET A 153 -12.52 8.26 1.70
N TYR A 154 -12.21 7.83 2.92
CA TYR A 154 -12.44 8.64 4.12
C TYR A 154 -11.19 9.38 4.58
N ALA A 155 -11.29 10.70 4.54
CA ALA A 155 -10.44 11.62 5.30
C ALA A 155 -11.14 12.96 5.44
N ALA A 156 -10.77 13.74 6.45
CA ALA A 156 -11.21 15.14 6.56
C ALA A 156 -10.57 15.94 5.42
N CYS A 157 -11.37 16.37 4.47
CA CYS A 157 -10.89 17.10 3.30
C CYS A 157 -11.82 18.22 2.90
N LYS A 158 -11.31 19.14 2.09
CA LYS A 158 -12.06 20.16 1.38
C LYS A 158 -11.73 20.07 -0.10
N ALA A 159 -12.69 19.66 -0.90
CA ALA A 159 -12.55 19.64 -2.35
C ALA A 159 -13.15 20.90 -2.97
N CYS A 160 -12.48 21.46 -3.96
CA CYS A 160 -12.99 22.53 -4.79
C CYS A 160 -13.19 21.97 -6.21
N LEU A 161 -14.44 21.88 -6.62
CA LEU A 161 -14.80 21.50 -7.99
C LEU A 161 -15.02 22.80 -8.76
N LEU A 162 -13.97 23.29 -9.39
CA LEU A 162 -14.08 24.44 -10.30
C LEU A 162 -14.63 23.95 -11.64
N TYR A 163 -15.89 24.22 -11.88
CA TYR A 163 -16.43 24.23 -13.21
C TYR A 163 -16.07 25.57 -13.84
N THR A 164 -15.10 25.57 -14.72
CA THR A 164 -14.95 26.66 -15.69
C THR A 164 -15.80 26.27 -16.89
N SER A 165 -17.03 26.78 -16.94
CA SER A 165 -17.75 26.87 -18.20
C SER A 165 -17.17 28.08 -18.92
N ASP A 166 -16.36 27.86 -19.92
CA ASP A 166 -16.14 28.84 -20.97
C ASP A 166 -17.34 28.88 -21.91
#